data_7c95e1b450726a54ca8a9c258587225a
#
_entry.id   7c95e1b450726a54ca8a9c258587225a
#
_cell.length_a   1.000
_cell.length_b   1.000
_cell.length_c   1.000
_cell.angle_alpha   90.00
_cell.angle_beta   90.00
_cell.angle_gamma   90.00
#
_symmetry.space_group_name_H-M   'P 1'
#
loop_
_entity.id
_entity.type
_entity.pdbx_description
1 polymer ?
#
loop_
_entity_poly.entity_id
_entity_poly.type
_entity_poly.pdbx_seq_one_letter_code
_entity_poly.pdbx_strand_id
1 'polypeptide(L)'
;GGIVDTIYGDWYGFLFQDHDGLGRVPSILAVNWDYVDTKNNKSYPDWPMMGYYDDKGNFVNCLGTSQKIKNPLTIQLNKSDKENYIVGDDDFSYPDFKEGDSLKKVWQWNHNPDDANWSVTENPGYYRIKNGKVAGNIWFARNSLTQRTVGPNFTSETCVLTENMKPGDYAGLAAISAHYGMVGVKCDENGNRYVFQGCNSNTNSGAKAKKEDKIEENAVSEEKIEGNAPVYLKIEYAFNTGKTRADRANFFYSLDGENWKSIGETFSLGFDTSTTFMGTRSWLVNYATKEAGGYVDFDYYKVK
;
A
#
# COMPACT_ATOMS: atom_id res chain seq x y z
N GLY A 1 17.75 7.40 9.85
CA GLY A 1 17.44 8.77 10.20
C GLY A 1 18.58 9.73 9.86
N GLY A 2 18.34 10.99 9.98
CA GLY A 2 19.31 12.05 9.72
C GLY A 2 18.96 13.33 10.49
N ILE A 3 19.88 14.27 10.50
CA ILE A 3 19.70 15.60 11.08
C ILE A 3 19.92 16.60 9.94
N VAL A 4 19.10 17.63 9.91
CA VAL A 4 19.16 18.68 8.88
C VAL A 4 18.88 20.04 9.52
N ASP A 5 19.57 21.07 9.06
CA ASP A 5 19.29 22.46 9.36
C ASP A 5 18.45 23.12 8.27
N THR A 6 17.80 24.19 8.63
CA THR A 6 17.11 25.08 7.70
C THR A 6 17.93 26.35 7.47
N ILE A 7 17.59 27.08 6.43
CA ILE A 7 18.17 28.42 6.16
C ILE A 7 17.89 29.43 7.29
N TYR A 8 16.99 29.12 8.21
CA TYR A 8 16.64 29.93 9.37
C TYR A 8 17.43 29.56 10.62
N GLY A 9 18.32 28.56 10.54
CA GLY A 9 19.14 28.10 11.66
C GLY A 9 18.47 27.07 12.57
N ASP A 10 17.24 26.66 12.28
CA ASP A 10 16.56 25.59 13.03
C ASP A 10 17.08 24.23 12.62
N TRP A 11 17.17 23.32 13.58
CA TRP A 11 17.65 21.97 13.37
C TRP A 11 16.54 20.94 13.62
N TYR A 12 16.44 19.96 12.73
CA TYR A 12 15.44 18.89 12.78
C TYR A 12 16.07 17.52 12.62
N GLY A 13 15.59 16.57 13.42
CA GLY A 13 15.91 15.16 13.30
C GLY A 13 14.81 14.41 12.54
N PHE A 14 15.20 13.65 11.53
CA PHE A 14 14.32 12.73 10.81
C PHE A 14 14.57 11.33 11.33
N LEU A 15 13.59 10.78 12.02
CA LEU A 15 13.58 9.42 12.55
C LEU A 15 12.38 8.67 12.00
N PHE A 16 12.21 7.44 12.39
CA PHE A 16 10.99 6.70 12.12
C PHE A 16 10.52 5.98 13.39
N GLN A 17 9.23 5.70 13.42
CA GLN A 17 8.62 4.81 14.40
C GLN A 17 7.97 3.64 13.68
N ASP A 18 8.05 2.46 14.27
CA ASP A 18 7.30 1.30 13.82
C ASP A 18 5.84 1.42 14.26
N HIS A 19 4.92 1.27 13.32
CA HIS A 19 3.48 1.38 13.50
C HIS A 19 2.76 0.12 13.01
N ASP A 20 3.25 -1.04 13.38
CA ASP A 20 2.67 -2.36 13.07
C ASP A 20 2.34 -2.51 11.57
N GLY A 21 1.09 -2.78 11.20
CA GLY A 21 0.68 -2.96 9.81
C GLY A 21 0.95 -1.76 8.89
N LEU A 22 0.99 -0.54 9.43
CA LEU A 22 1.35 0.66 8.66
C LEU A 22 2.87 0.69 8.34
N GLY A 23 3.68 -0.05 9.09
CA GLY A 23 5.13 -0.11 8.95
C GLY A 23 5.85 1.07 9.60
N ARG A 24 6.96 1.50 8.99
CA ARG A 24 7.79 2.59 9.49
C ARG A 24 7.31 3.94 9.03
N VAL A 25 6.81 4.74 9.95
CA VAL A 25 6.32 6.10 9.70
C VAL A 25 7.43 7.09 10.02
N PRO A 26 7.84 7.95 9.07
CA PRO A 26 8.79 9.02 9.35
C PRO A 26 8.25 10.00 10.39
N SER A 27 9.12 10.43 11.28
CA SER A 27 8.83 11.44 12.30
C SER A 27 9.87 12.55 12.23
N ILE A 28 9.43 13.78 12.40
CA ILE A 28 10.28 14.95 12.46
C ILE A 28 10.29 15.46 13.89
N LEU A 29 11.47 15.66 14.45
CA LEU A 29 11.70 16.16 15.80
C LEU A 29 12.52 17.44 15.73
N ALA A 30 12.30 18.37 16.68
CA ALA A 30 13.20 19.47 16.90
C ALA A 30 14.52 18.95 17.49
N VAL A 31 15.63 19.62 17.17
CA VAL A 31 16.95 19.32 17.75
C VAL A 31 17.40 20.51 18.60
N ASN A 32 17.81 20.22 19.82
CA ASN A 32 18.47 21.17 20.72
C ASN A 32 19.91 20.71 20.98
N TRP A 33 20.89 21.53 20.60
CA TRP A 33 22.31 21.21 20.71
C TRP A 33 22.89 21.44 22.11
N ASP A 34 22.24 22.29 22.92
CA ASP A 34 22.74 22.67 24.26
C ASP A 34 21.73 22.28 25.35
N TYR A 35 21.13 21.12 25.20
CA TYR A 35 20.12 20.68 26.16
C TYR A 35 20.66 20.45 27.56
N VAL A 36 19.96 20.99 28.56
CA VAL A 36 20.21 20.77 29.96
C VAL A 36 19.04 20.04 30.60
N ASP A 37 19.27 18.86 31.10
CA ASP A 37 18.31 18.12 31.91
C ASP A 37 18.37 18.64 33.37
N THR A 38 17.47 19.57 33.66
CA THR A 38 17.43 20.19 35.01
C THR A 38 16.96 19.22 36.09
N LYS A 39 16.24 18.14 35.74
CA LYS A 39 15.80 17.13 36.73
C LYS A 39 16.94 16.27 37.21
N ASN A 40 17.83 15.91 36.30
CA ASN A 40 18.98 15.05 36.60
C ASN A 40 20.29 15.83 36.75
N ASN A 41 20.24 17.16 36.69
CA ASN A 41 21.37 18.05 36.71
C ASN A 41 22.50 17.66 35.75
N LYS A 42 22.12 17.34 34.51
CA LYS A 42 23.01 16.86 33.46
C LYS A 42 22.95 17.75 32.21
N SER A 43 24.12 18.20 31.78
CA SER A 43 24.27 18.98 30.55
C SER A 43 24.75 18.10 29.40
N TYR A 44 24.29 18.40 28.19
CA TYR A 44 24.66 17.70 26.97
C TYR A 44 25.11 18.71 25.90
N PRO A 45 26.30 19.36 26.10
CA PRO A 45 26.81 20.30 25.14
C PRO A 45 27.21 19.60 23.85
N ASP A 46 26.99 20.26 22.75
CA ASP A 46 27.31 19.77 21.39
C ASP A 46 26.65 18.42 21.01
N TRP A 47 25.58 18.04 21.74
CA TRP A 47 24.86 16.80 21.50
C TRP A 47 23.50 17.10 20.90
N PRO A 48 23.14 16.53 19.73
CA PRO A 48 21.86 16.77 19.06
C PRO A 48 20.71 16.11 19.83
N MET A 49 20.25 16.72 20.89
CA MET A 49 19.10 16.22 21.64
C MET A 49 17.83 16.39 20.85
N MET A 50 17.15 15.29 20.55
CA MET A 50 15.90 15.30 19.80
C MET A 50 14.70 15.34 20.72
N GLY A 51 13.69 16.13 20.35
CA GLY A 51 12.50 16.33 21.15
C GLY A 51 11.46 17.22 20.47
N TYR A 52 10.63 17.81 21.28
CA TYR A 52 9.61 18.77 20.84
C TYR A 52 9.49 19.91 21.87
N TYR A 53 8.87 21.00 21.47
CA TYR A 53 8.52 22.10 22.39
C TYR A 53 7.09 21.92 22.88
N ASP A 54 6.89 22.00 24.20
CA ASP A 54 5.54 21.99 24.81
C ASP A 54 4.80 23.31 24.56
N ASP A 55 3.53 23.38 24.97
CA ASP A 55 2.68 24.58 24.81
C ASP A 55 3.22 25.82 25.55
N LYS A 56 4.20 25.65 26.43
CA LYS A 56 4.87 26.71 27.20
C LYS A 56 6.22 27.10 26.58
N GLY A 57 6.61 26.44 25.47
CA GLY A 57 7.89 26.64 24.82
C GLY A 57 9.07 25.93 25.48
N ASN A 58 8.84 25.02 26.42
CA ASN A 58 9.92 24.22 27.02
C ASN A 58 10.27 23.03 26.14
N PHE A 59 11.57 22.79 25.96
CA PHE A 59 12.03 21.63 25.22
C PHE A 59 11.87 20.35 26.04
N VAL A 60 11.16 19.37 25.48
CA VAL A 60 10.94 18.04 26.06
C VAL A 60 11.71 17.02 25.22
N ASN A 61 12.73 16.40 25.81
CA ASN A 61 13.53 15.41 25.10
C ASN A 61 12.78 14.08 24.94
N CYS A 62 13.13 13.31 23.90
CA CYS A 62 12.57 12.01 23.59
C CYS A 62 13.49 10.83 23.99
N LEU A 63 14.50 11.04 24.83
CA LEU A 63 15.40 9.98 25.30
C LEU A 63 14.65 8.91 26.10
N GLY A 64 14.81 7.68 25.67
CA GLY A 64 14.31 6.51 26.41
C GLY A 64 12.79 6.38 26.48
N THR A 65 12.04 7.10 25.66
CA THR A 65 10.60 7.04 25.65
C THR A 65 10.07 6.81 24.24
N SER A 66 9.13 5.90 24.09
CA SER A 66 8.26 5.77 22.91
C SER A 66 7.11 6.79 22.98
N GLN A 67 7.36 8.00 23.47
CA GLN A 67 6.32 9.00 23.61
C GLN A 67 5.81 9.44 22.22
N LYS A 68 4.50 9.36 22.03
CA LYS A 68 3.85 9.97 20.89
C LYS A 68 4.09 11.48 20.95
N ILE A 69 4.57 12.03 19.87
CA ILE A 69 4.64 13.49 19.69
C ILE A 69 3.20 13.98 19.71
N LYS A 70 2.84 14.71 20.76
CA LYS A 70 1.45 15.16 20.96
C LYS A 70 1.13 16.44 20.20
N ASN A 71 2.13 17.26 19.94
CA ASN A 71 1.96 18.57 19.33
C ASN A 71 2.53 18.57 17.91
N PRO A 72 1.82 19.13 16.94
CA PRO A 72 2.34 19.30 15.59
C PRO A 72 3.57 20.21 15.65
N LEU A 73 4.65 19.80 14.99
CA LEU A 73 5.81 20.64 14.79
C LEU A 73 5.52 21.65 13.67
N THR A 74 5.65 22.94 13.97
CA THR A 74 5.56 23.96 12.94
C THR A 74 6.95 24.18 12.33
N ILE A 75 7.10 23.88 11.06
CA ILE A 75 8.35 24.05 10.32
C ILE A 75 8.14 25.16 9.30
N GLN A 76 9.04 26.14 9.29
CA GLN A 76 9.09 27.15 8.22
C GLN A 76 9.85 26.54 7.03
N LEU A 77 9.14 26.38 5.91
CA LEU A 77 9.71 25.90 4.66
C LEU A 77 9.39 26.90 3.55
N ASN A 78 10.29 27.00 2.59
CA ASN A 78 9.95 27.65 1.34
C ASN A 78 8.82 26.88 0.66
N LYS A 79 7.74 27.57 0.29
CA LYS A 79 6.63 26.96 -0.42
C LYS A 79 7.15 26.40 -1.76
N SER A 80 7.00 25.11 -1.97
CA SER A 80 7.24 24.50 -3.27
C SER A 80 5.99 24.69 -4.13
N ASP A 81 6.16 25.11 -5.37
CA ASP A 81 5.06 25.17 -6.35
C ASP A 81 4.70 23.78 -6.89
N LYS A 82 5.46 22.77 -6.48
CA LYS A 82 5.21 21.36 -6.87
C LYS A 82 4.54 20.62 -5.74
N GLU A 83 3.31 20.22 -5.98
CA GLU A 83 2.63 19.25 -5.14
C GLU A 83 3.22 17.86 -5.38
N ASN A 84 3.72 17.22 -4.32
CA ASN A 84 4.23 15.87 -4.35
C ASN A 84 3.41 15.02 -3.38
N TYR A 85 2.57 14.16 -3.93
CA TYR A 85 1.77 13.22 -3.15
C TYR A 85 2.52 11.89 -3.02
N ILE A 86 2.41 11.25 -1.85
CA ILE A 86 2.92 9.89 -1.61
C ILE A 86 1.90 8.82 -1.98
N VAL A 87 0.63 9.20 -2.06
CA VAL A 87 -0.50 8.41 -2.54
C VAL A 87 -1.44 9.32 -3.34
N GLY A 88 -2.22 8.79 -4.24
CA GLY A 88 -3.17 9.58 -5.01
C GLY A 88 -3.97 8.78 -6.02
N ASP A 89 -5.00 9.42 -6.52
CA ASP A 89 -5.89 8.88 -7.54
C ASP A 89 -5.20 8.77 -8.91
N ASP A 90 -5.61 7.78 -9.66
CA ASP A 90 -5.26 7.65 -11.07
C ASP A 90 -6.45 7.11 -11.87
N ASP A 91 -6.84 7.83 -12.90
CA ASP A 91 -7.87 7.47 -13.86
C ASP A 91 -7.29 6.79 -15.11
N PHE A 92 -5.99 6.51 -15.06
CA PHE A 92 -5.19 5.92 -16.14
C PHE A 92 -5.35 6.62 -17.50
N SER A 93 -5.72 7.90 -17.48
CA SER A 93 -5.78 8.73 -18.68
C SER A 93 -4.41 9.33 -18.98
N TYR A 94 -3.72 8.77 -19.97
CA TYR A 94 -2.38 9.16 -20.39
C TYR A 94 -2.37 9.42 -21.89
N PRO A 95 -3.03 10.49 -22.39
CA PRO A 95 -3.28 10.68 -23.83
C PRO A 95 -2.00 10.81 -24.68
N ASP A 96 -0.92 11.30 -24.08
CA ASP A 96 0.37 11.53 -24.76
C ASP A 96 1.45 10.53 -24.35
N PHE A 97 1.08 9.40 -23.73
CA PHE A 97 2.03 8.40 -23.24
C PHE A 97 2.86 7.78 -24.37
N LYS A 98 4.16 7.78 -24.21
CA LYS A 98 5.13 7.24 -25.15
C LYS A 98 5.99 6.18 -24.51
N GLU A 99 6.62 5.35 -25.34
CA GLU A 99 7.62 4.38 -24.88
C GLU A 99 8.72 5.09 -24.07
N GLY A 100 8.99 4.59 -22.88
CA GLY A 100 9.94 5.17 -21.92
C GLY A 100 9.34 6.18 -20.95
N ASP A 101 8.09 6.58 -21.11
CA ASP A 101 7.39 7.41 -20.12
C ASP A 101 7.09 6.62 -18.85
N SER A 102 6.91 7.34 -17.77
CA SER A 102 6.56 6.77 -16.45
C SER A 102 5.14 7.11 -16.06
N LEU A 103 4.47 6.18 -15.41
CA LEU A 103 3.20 6.43 -14.72
C LEU A 103 3.38 7.49 -13.60
N LYS A 104 2.28 7.99 -13.05
CA LYS A 104 2.32 8.93 -11.90
C LYS A 104 3.27 8.43 -10.81
N LYS A 105 4.03 9.33 -10.20
CA LYS A 105 5.09 9.01 -9.21
C LYS A 105 4.58 8.35 -7.93
N VAL A 106 3.28 8.33 -7.68
CA VAL A 106 2.65 7.62 -6.57
C VAL A 106 2.73 6.11 -6.73
N TRP A 107 2.92 5.62 -7.96
CA TRP A 107 3.02 4.21 -8.26
C TRP A 107 4.42 3.64 -8.03
N GLN A 108 4.47 2.42 -7.55
CA GLN A 108 5.65 1.60 -7.47
C GLN A 108 5.33 0.20 -8.02
N TRP A 109 6.23 -0.32 -8.83
CA TRP A 109 6.15 -1.69 -9.33
C TRP A 109 6.46 -2.68 -8.21
N ASN A 110 5.74 -3.81 -8.19
CA ASN A 110 6.08 -4.93 -7.30
C ASN A 110 7.44 -5.55 -7.67
N HIS A 111 7.68 -5.72 -8.96
CA HIS A 111 8.92 -6.19 -9.55
C HIS A 111 9.30 -5.27 -10.72
N ASN A 112 10.47 -5.49 -11.33
CA ASN A 112 10.75 -4.84 -12.61
C ASN A 112 9.62 -5.15 -13.60
N PRO A 113 9.04 -4.14 -14.25
CA PRO A 113 7.94 -4.36 -15.17
C PRO A 113 8.36 -5.23 -16.35
N ASP A 114 7.40 -5.90 -16.93
CA ASP A 114 7.48 -6.58 -18.21
C ASP A 114 6.71 -5.74 -19.21
N ASP A 115 7.39 -4.85 -19.92
CA ASP A 115 6.78 -3.79 -20.73
C ASP A 115 5.96 -4.33 -21.90
N ALA A 116 6.16 -5.57 -22.33
CA ALA A 116 5.33 -6.22 -23.32
C ALA A 116 3.92 -6.63 -22.81
N ASN A 117 3.73 -6.61 -21.48
CA ASN A 117 2.55 -7.18 -20.84
C ASN A 117 1.80 -6.19 -19.93
N TRP A 118 1.98 -4.89 -20.14
CA TRP A 118 1.10 -3.86 -19.57
C TRP A 118 0.93 -2.70 -20.55
N SER A 119 -0.15 -1.93 -20.39
CA SER A 119 -0.40 -0.77 -21.25
C SER A 119 -1.40 0.20 -20.62
N VAL A 120 -1.23 1.50 -20.91
CA VAL A 120 -2.23 2.57 -20.72
C VAL A 120 -2.70 3.16 -22.06
N THR A 121 -2.26 2.57 -23.16
CA THR A 121 -2.56 3.07 -24.52
C THR A 121 -3.35 2.09 -25.39
N GLU A 122 -3.29 0.78 -25.12
CA GLU A 122 -4.04 -0.24 -25.85
C GLU A 122 -5.56 -0.13 -25.63
N ASN A 123 -5.95 0.27 -24.42
CA ASN A 123 -7.31 0.66 -24.08
C ASN A 123 -7.23 2.01 -23.34
N PRO A 124 -7.34 3.15 -24.05
CA PRO A 124 -7.15 4.46 -23.46
C PRO A 124 -8.09 4.73 -22.28
N GLY A 125 -7.55 5.26 -21.17
CA GLY A 125 -8.28 5.45 -19.92
C GLY A 125 -8.29 4.22 -19.01
N TYR A 126 -7.54 3.18 -19.36
CA TYR A 126 -7.42 1.98 -18.55
C TYR A 126 -5.97 1.58 -18.35
N TYR A 127 -5.69 0.97 -17.21
CA TYR A 127 -4.46 0.25 -16.97
C TYR A 127 -4.65 -1.24 -17.24
N ARG A 128 -4.11 -1.71 -18.37
CA ARG A 128 -4.13 -3.12 -18.79
C ARG A 128 -3.00 -3.91 -18.17
N ILE A 129 -3.30 -5.06 -17.58
CA ILE A 129 -2.30 -6.06 -17.18
C ILE A 129 -2.61 -7.36 -17.92
N LYS A 130 -1.63 -7.81 -18.72
CA LYS A 130 -1.66 -9.11 -19.42
C LYS A 130 -0.84 -10.13 -18.63
N ASN A 131 -1.32 -11.35 -18.57
CA ASN A 131 -0.60 -12.49 -17.99
C ASN A 131 0.40 -13.03 -19.00
N GLY A 132 1.61 -12.45 -19.08
CA GLY A 132 2.66 -12.90 -20.02
C GLY A 132 3.26 -14.27 -19.67
N LYS A 133 3.05 -14.73 -18.44
CA LYS A 133 3.49 -16.05 -17.94
C LYS A 133 2.67 -16.49 -16.75
N VAL A 134 2.72 -17.79 -16.46
CA VAL A 134 2.14 -18.35 -15.23
C VAL A 134 2.97 -17.88 -14.02
N ALA A 135 2.26 -17.41 -13.01
CA ALA A 135 2.78 -17.10 -11.67
C ALA A 135 2.02 -17.97 -10.67
N GLY A 136 2.68 -18.84 -9.94
CA GLY A 136 2.02 -19.75 -8.99
C GLY A 136 1.30 -19.04 -7.83
N ASN A 137 1.58 -17.75 -7.61
CA ASN A 137 1.01 -16.97 -6.54
C ASN A 137 1.15 -15.45 -6.78
N ILE A 138 0.44 -14.66 -5.99
CA ILE A 138 0.39 -13.20 -6.08
C ILE A 138 1.75 -12.52 -5.92
N TRP A 139 2.67 -13.08 -5.14
CA TRP A 139 3.99 -12.50 -4.90
C TRP A 139 4.83 -12.39 -6.17
N PHE A 140 4.56 -13.23 -7.16
CA PHE A 140 5.23 -13.24 -8.47
C PHE A 140 4.39 -12.66 -9.61
N ALA A 141 3.24 -12.05 -9.27
CA ALA A 141 2.43 -11.32 -10.24
C ALA A 141 3.24 -10.16 -10.84
N ARG A 142 3.45 -10.18 -12.16
CA ARG A 142 4.15 -9.09 -12.86
C ARG A 142 3.20 -7.93 -13.11
N ASN A 143 3.80 -6.76 -13.31
CA ASN A 143 3.09 -5.53 -13.64
C ASN A 143 2.04 -5.11 -12.59
N SER A 144 2.16 -5.64 -11.36
CA SER A 144 1.35 -5.15 -10.25
C SER A 144 1.79 -3.75 -9.88
N LEU A 145 0.84 -2.81 -9.87
CA LEU A 145 1.04 -1.45 -9.39
C LEU A 145 0.67 -1.35 -7.92
N THR A 146 1.51 -0.67 -7.15
CA THR A 146 1.33 -0.57 -5.72
C THR A 146 1.42 0.86 -5.23
N GLN A 147 0.60 1.22 -4.24
CA GLN A 147 0.73 2.44 -3.49
C GLN A 147 0.88 2.16 -1.99
N ARG A 148 1.47 3.10 -1.26
CA ARG A 148 1.53 3.07 0.19
C ARG A 148 0.13 3.22 0.76
N THR A 149 -0.09 2.71 1.96
CA THR A 149 -1.23 3.10 2.78
C THR A 149 -0.83 4.20 3.74
N VAL A 150 -1.79 5.01 4.18
CA VAL A 150 -1.60 6.07 5.16
C VAL A 150 -2.58 5.88 6.32
N GLY A 151 -2.17 6.25 7.51
CA GLY A 151 -3.00 6.10 8.71
C GLY A 151 -3.71 7.41 9.11
N PRO A 152 -4.68 7.34 10.04
CA PRO A 152 -5.16 6.13 10.74
C PRO A 152 -6.14 5.30 9.92
N ASN A 153 -6.82 5.87 8.95
CA ASN A 153 -7.74 5.19 8.05
C ASN A 153 -7.30 5.44 6.61
N PHE A 154 -7.51 4.45 5.77
CA PHE A 154 -7.22 4.53 4.36
C PHE A 154 -8.24 3.68 3.60
N THR A 155 -8.66 4.14 2.45
CA THR A 155 -9.52 3.38 1.56
C THR A 155 -8.87 3.36 0.19
N SER A 156 -8.85 2.19 -0.45
CA SER A 156 -8.52 2.05 -1.87
C SER A 156 -9.69 1.43 -2.62
N GLU A 157 -9.94 1.94 -3.81
CA GLU A 157 -11.05 1.53 -4.67
C GLU A 157 -10.61 1.47 -6.12
N THR A 158 -11.12 0.51 -6.86
CA THR A 158 -10.89 0.35 -8.30
C THR A 158 -12.11 -0.25 -8.99
N CYS A 159 -12.17 -0.11 -10.31
CA CYS A 159 -13.09 -0.85 -11.17
C CYS A 159 -12.26 -1.69 -12.14
N VAL A 160 -12.65 -2.94 -12.37
CA VAL A 160 -11.92 -3.86 -13.24
C VAL A 160 -12.86 -4.54 -14.27
N LEU A 161 -12.41 -4.55 -15.53
CA LEU A 161 -13.04 -5.29 -16.63
C LEU A 161 -12.37 -6.68 -16.72
N THR A 162 -13.15 -7.73 -16.60
CA THR A 162 -12.66 -9.10 -16.44
C THR A 162 -13.06 -10.06 -17.56
N GLU A 163 -13.64 -9.54 -18.65
CA GLU A 163 -14.16 -10.35 -19.75
C GLU A 163 -13.10 -11.19 -20.47
N ASN A 164 -11.83 -10.76 -20.41
CA ASN A 164 -10.70 -11.40 -21.07
C ASN A 164 -9.84 -12.27 -20.14
N MET A 165 -10.34 -12.56 -18.96
CA MET A 165 -9.72 -13.53 -18.06
C MET A 165 -9.83 -14.94 -18.62
N LYS A 166 -8.79 -15.74 -18.39
CA LYS A 166 -8.74 -17.17 -18.74
C LYS A 166 -8.88 -18.05 -17.50
N PRO A 167 -9.20 -19.34 -17.68
CA PRO A 167 -9.21 -20.30 -16.57
C PRO A 167 -7.93 -20.27 -15.75
N GLY A 168 -8.07 -20.05 -14.45
CA GLY A 168 -6.96 -19.93 -13.50
C GLY A 168 -6.39 -18.52 -13.34
N ASP A 169 -7.01 -17.49 -13.95
CA ASP A 169 -6.66 -16.10 -13.72
C ASP A 169 -7.30 -15.56 -12.44
N TYR A 170 -6.56 -14.67 -11.79
CA TYR A 170 -6.95 -13.93 -10.58
C TYR A 170 -6.60 -12.47 -10.78
N ALA A 171 -7.55 -11.56 -10.58
CA ALA A 171 -7.32 -10.13 -10.71
C ALA A 171 -8.06 -9.33 -9.63
N GLY A 172 -7.52 -8.21 -9.19
CA GLY A 172 -8.21 -7.33 -8.28
C GLY A 172 -7.33 -6.43 -7.44
N LEU A 173 -7.82 -6.17 -6.23
CA LEU A 173 -7.22 -5.24 -5.25
C LEU A 173 -6.78 -6.01 -4.02
N ALA A 174 -5.53 -5.83 -3.61
CA ALA A 174 -4.96 -6.58 -2.49
C ALA A 174 -4.30 -5.66 -1.44
N ALA A 175 -4.48 -6.02 -0.18
CA ALA A 175 -3.76 -5.47 0.97
C ALA A 175 -2.60 -6.40 1.30
N ILE A 176 -1.37 -5.98 1.03
CA ILE A 176 -0.18 -6.83 1.14
C ILE A 176 0.85 -6.21 2.07
N SER A 177 1.33 -7.01 3.01
CA SER A 177 2.50 -6.76 3.84
C SER A 177 3.33 -8.05 3.96
N ALA A 178 3.48 -8.63 5.14
CA ALA A 178 4.04 -9.98 5.32
C ALA A 178 3.10 -11.07 4.79
N HIS A 179 1.81 -10.81 4.88
CA HIS A 179 0.70 -11.63 4.40
C HIS A 179 -0.18 -10.78 3.49
N TYR A 180 -1.17 -11.38 2.85
CA TYR A 180 -2.11 -10.62 2.04
C TYR A 180 -3.56 -11.03 2.26
N GLY A 181 -4.45 -10.04 2.10
CA GLY A 181 -5.87 -10.22 1.85
C GLY A 181 -6.23 -9.54 0.52
N MET A 182 -7.04 -10.17 -0.28
CA MET A 182 -7.42 -9.71 -1.60
C MET A 182 -8.93 -9.77 -1.79
N VAL A 183 -9.50 -8.74 -2.40
CA VAL A 183 -10.81 -8.79 -3.05
C VAL A 183 -10.59 -8.71 -4.55
N GLY A 184 -11.22 -9.60 -5.30
CA GLY A 184 -10.97 -9.66 -6.74
C GLY A 184 -11.95 -10.55 -7.47
N VAL A 185 -11.60 -10.84 -8.72
CA VAL A 185 -12.30 -11.78 -9.58
C VAL A 185 -11.37 -12.93 -9.91
N LYS A 186 -11.88 -14.15 -9.81
CA LYS A 186 -11.21 -15.37 -10.29
C LYS A 186 -12.00 -15.98 -11.43
N CYS A 187 -11.30 -16.64 -12.34
CA CYS A 187 -11.89 -17.42 -13.44
C CYS A 187 -11.67 -18.92 -13.18
N ASP A 188 -12.75 -19.70 -13.07
CA ASP A 188 -12.68 -21.13 -12.85
C ASP A 188 -12.28 -21.90 -14.12
N GLU A 189 -12.21 -23.25 -14.04
CA GLU A 189 -11.84 -24.12 -15.14
C GLU A 189 -12.85 -24.12 -16.31
N ASN A 190 -14.08 -23.74 -16.03
CA ASN A 190 -15.16 -23.66 -17.01
C ASN A 190 -15.34 -22.28 -17.62
N GLY A 191 -14.47 -21.33 -17.23
CA GLY A 191 -14.57 -19.92 -17.66
C GLY A 191 -15.60 -19.10 -16.88
N ASN A 192 -16.18 -19.64 -15.80
CA ASN A 192 -17.06 -18.85 -14.94
C ASN A 192 -16.22 -17.91 -14.07
N ARG A 193 -16.75 -16.73 -13.82
CA ARG A 193 -16.10 -15.72 -12.99
C ARG A 193 -16.81 -15.57 -11.66
N TYR A 194 -16.02 -15.35 -10.62
CA TYR A 194 -16.50 -15.18 -9.26
C TYR A 194 -15.80 -13.99 -8.63
N VAL A 195 -16.57 -13.08 -8.01
CA VAL A 195 -15.99 -12.18 -7.02
C VAL A 195 -15.61 -13.03 -5.81
N PHE A 196 -14.45 -12.79 -5.25
CA PHE A 196 -13.97 -13.53 -4.08
C PHE A 196 -13.19 -12.66 -3.13
N GLN A 197 -13.17 -13.05 -1.87
CA GLN A 197 -12.15 -12.62 -0.92
C GLN A 197 -11.26 -13.82 -0.63
N GLY A 198 -9.98 -13.65 -0.91
CA GLY A 198 -8.94 -14.61 -0.56
C GLY A 198 -7.95 -14.01 0.42
N CYS A 199 -7.34 -14.84 1.24
CA CYS A 199 -6.26 -14.41 2.11
C CYS A 199 -5.23 -15.51 2.28
N ASN A 200 -4.00 -15.12 2.57
CA ASN A 200 -2.95 -16.05 2.95
C ASN A 200 -2.14 -15.48 4.12
N SER A 201 -2.24 -16.15 5.24
CA SER A 201 -1.44 -15.89 6.45
C SER A 201 -0.36 -16.95 6.67
N ASN A 202 -0.04 -17.76 5.65
CA ASN A 202 0.95 -18.82 5.74
C ASN A 202 2.36 -18.26 5.89
N THR A 203 3.21 -18.96 6.64
CA THR A 203 4.60 -18.61 6.93
C THR A 203 5.52 -18.58 5.71
N ASN A 204 5.10 -19.14 4.57
CA ASN A 204 5.86 -19.15 3.31
C ASN A 204 5.48 -17.99 2.38
N SER A 205 4.94 -16.91 2.91
CA SER A 205 4.58 -15.71 2.17
C SER A 205 5.75 -14.70 2.09
N GLY A 206 5.58 -13.66 1.30
CA GLY A 206 6.57 -12.59 1.14
C GLY A 206 7.90 -13.08 0.59
N ALA A 207 8.98 -12.66 1.20
CA ALA A 207 10.34 -13.02 0.79
C ALA A 207 10.67 -14.52 0.87
N LYS A 208 9.86 -15.30 1.59
CA LYS A 208 10.01 -16.76 1.68
C LYS A 208 9.19 -17.51 0.63
N ALA A 209 8.29 -16.85 -0.08
CA ALA A 209 7.53 -17.45 -1.17
C ALA A 209 8.47 -17.88 -2.29
N LYS A 210 8.31 -19.10 -2.77
CA LYS A 210 9.02 -19.59 -3.95
C LYS A 210 8.10 -19.51 -5.16
N LYS A 211 8.68 -19.30 -6.32
CA LYS A 211 7.95 -19.17 -7.59
C LYS A 211 7.07 -20.39 -7.89
N GLU A 212 7.50 -21.57 -7.45
CA GLU A 212 6.84 -22.84 -7.64
C GLU A 212 5.75 -23.10 -6.60
N ASP A 213 5.74 -22.33 -5.50
CA ASP A 213 4.72 -22.50 -4.46
C ASP A 213 3.36 -22.12 -5.03
N LYS A 214 2.52 -23.09 -5.26
CA LYS A 214 1.11 -22.87 -5.51
C LYS A 214 0.48 -22.48 -4.19
N ILE A 215 0.25 -21.20 -4.02
CA ILE A 215 -0.58 -20.72 -2.92
C ILE A 215 -2.01 -20.95 -3.38
N GLU A 216 -2.66 -21.98 -2.88
CA GLU A 216 -4.10 -22.10 -3.00
C GLU A 216 -4.70 -20.87 -2.33
N GLU A 217 -5.37 -20.04 -3.14
CA GLU A 217 -6.15 -18.95 -2.62
C GLU A 217 -7.22 -19.57 -1.72
N ASN A 218 -7.04 -19.46 -0.41
CA ASN A 218 -8.08 -19.80 0.53
C ASN A 218 -9.21 -18.80 0.33
N ALA A 219 -10.13 -19.13 -0.59
CA ALA A 219 -11.33 -18.34 -0.78
C ALA A 219 -12.15 -18.42 0.51
N VAL A 220 -12.18 -17.31 1.25
CA VAL A 220 -12.99 -17.20 2.46
C VAL A 220 -14.46 -17.05 2.09
N SER A 221 -14.73 -16.40 0.94
CA SER A 221 -16.06 -16.19 0.38
C SER A 221 -15.99 -15.95 -1.11
N GLU A 222 -17.01 -16.38 -1.84
CA GLU A 222 -17.12 -16.14 -3.29
C GLU A 222 -18.58 -16.03 -3.73
N GLU A 223 -18.84 -15.20 -4.77
CA GLU A 223 -20.14 -15.03 -5.41
C GLU A 223 -19.97 -15.04 -6.94
N LYS A 224 -20.76 -15.87 -7.65
CA LYS A 224 -20.70 -15.96 -9.10
C LYS A 224 -21.17 -14.67 -9.76
N ILE A 225 -20.42 -14.24 -10.77
CA ILE A 225 -20.77 -13.07 -11.59
C ILE A 225 -21.42 -13.56 -12.88
N GLU A 226 -22.58 -13.00 -13.21
CA GLU A 226 -23.24 -13.22 -14.47
C GLU A 226 -22.91 -12.08 -15.47
N GLY A 227 -22.67 -12.45 -16.73
CA GLY A 227 -22.36 -11.48 -17.78
C GLY A 227 -20.97 -10.85 -17.70
N ASN A 228 -20.77 -9.73 -18.39
CA ASN A 228 -19.47 -9.03 -18.55
C ASN A 228 -19.47 -7.64 -17.92
N ALA A 229 -20.32 -7.38 -16.93
CA ALA A 229 -20.33 -6.10 -16.25
C ALA A 229 -19.00 -5.83 -15.54
N PRO A 230 -18.58 -4.56 -15.45
CA PRO A 230 -17.44 -4.17 -14.63
C PRO A 230 -17.64 -4.58 -13.18
N VAL A 231 -16.55 -4.89 -12.48
CA VAL A 231 -16.57 -5.21 -11.07
C VAL A 231 -15.84 -4.14 -10.30
N TYR A 232 -16.53 -3.52 -9.34
CA TYR A 232 -15.97 -2.51 -8.46
C TYR A 232 -15.50 -3.17 -7.19
N LEU A 233 -14.27 -2.85 -6.77
CA LEU A 233 -13.57 -3.45 -5.64
C LEU A 233 -13.09 -2.37 -4.69
N LYS A 234 -13.24 -2.60 -3.39
CA LYS A 234 -12.82 -1.64 -2.37
C LYS A 234 -12.24 -2.35 -1.16
N ILE A 235 -11.17 -1.77 -0.60
CA ILE A 235 -10.59 -2.18 0.68
C ILE A 235 -10.58 -0.98 1.61
N GLU A 236 -11.11 -1.16 2.81
CA GLU A 236 -11.05 -0.20 3.90
C GLU A 236 -10.04 -0.67 4.95
N TYR A 237 -9.04 0.17 5.21
CA TYR A 237 -7.96 -0.09 6.15
C TYR A 237 -8.17 0.73 7.42
N ALA A 238 -7.93 0.13 8.57
CA ALA A 238 -7.88 0.80 9.85
C ALA A 238 -6.58 0.48 10.57
N PHE A 239 -5.76 1.51 10.81
CA PHE A 239 -4.49 1.41 11.49
C PHE A 239 -4.62 1.97 12.91
N ASN A 240 -4.62 1.09 13.90
CA ASN A 240 -4.73 1.46 15.30
C ASN A 240 -3.35 1.77 15.89
N THR A 241 -2.81 2.93 15.53
CA THR A 241 -1.52 3.40 16.01
C THR A 241 -1.47 3.39 17.55
N GLY A 242 -0.73 2.45 18.11
CA GLY A 242 -0.51 2.33 19.56
C GLY A 242 -1.16 1.13 20.24
N LYS A 243 -1.80 0.24 19.47
CA LYS A 243 -2.22 -1.09 19.93
C LYS A 243 -1.67 -2.13 18.97
N THR A 244 -0.80 -2.99 19.45
CA THR A 244 -0.21 -4.08 18.67
C THR A 244 -1.30 -5.00 18.13
N ARG A 245 -1.20 -5.41 16.86
CA ARG A 245 -2.08 -6.37 16.16
C ARG A 245 -3.55 -5.94 16.06
N ALA A 246 -3.83 -4.65 16.06
CA ALA A 246 -5.19 -4.13 15.93
C ALA A 246 -5.50 -3.60 14.51
N ASP A 247 -4.52 -3.59 13.63
CA ASP A 247 -4.66 -3.12 12.24
C ASP A 247 -5.46 -4.12 11.42
N ARG A 248 -6.37 -3.61 10.60
CA ARG A 248 -7.38 -4.42 9.90
C ARG A 248 -7.64 -3.90 8.49
N ALA A 249 -8.06 -4.84 7.62
CA ALA A 249 -8.64 -4.54 6.31
C ALA A 249 -10.00 -5.24 6.17
N ASN A 250 -10.99 -4.51 5.64
CA ASN A 250 -12.29 -5.04 5.26
C ASN A 250 -12.48 -4.91 3.76
N PHE A 251 -13.17 -5.88 3.16
CA PHE A 251 -13.28 -6.03 1.72
C PHE A 251 -14.71 -5.86 1.25
N PHE A 252 -14.86 -5.17 0.13
CA PHE A 252 -16.16 -4.86 -0.45
C PHE A 252 -16.10 -4.98 -1.97
N TYR A 253 -17.23 -5.31 -2.56
CA TYR A 253 -17.43 -5.25 -4.00
C TYR A 253 -18.78 -4.62 -4.34
N SER A 254 -18.92 -4.20 -5.59
CA SER A 254 -20.17 -3.76 -6.20
C SER A 254 -20.20 -4.19 -7.66
N LEU A 255 -21.39 -4.45 -8.19
CA LEU A 255 -21.60 -4.76 -9.62
C LEU A 255 -22.24 -3.60 -10.40
N ASP A 256 -22.54 -2.50 -9.70
CA ASP A 256 -23.14 -1.28 -10.27
C ASP A 256 -22.38 0.01 -9.92
N GLY A 257 -21.35 -0.09 -9.05
CA GLY A 257 -20.57 1.04 -8.58
C GLY A 257 -21.24 1.85 -7.45
N GLU A 258 -22.47 1.56 -7.10
CA GLU A 258 -23.24 2.30 -6.11
C GLU A 258 -23.56 1.45 -4.87
N ASN A 259 -24.02 0.23 -5.06
CA ASN A 259 -24.45 -0.68 -4.00
C ASN A 259 -23.31 -1.60 -3.58
N TRP A 260 -22.63 -1.22 -2.49
CA TRP A 260 -21.49 -1.96 -1.95
C TRP A 260 -21.92 -3.07 -1.01
N LYS A 261 -21.38 -4.27 -1.24
CA LYS A 261 -21.55 -5.44 -0.36
C LYS A 261 -20.20 -5.78 0.27
N SER A 262 -20.21 -6.09 1.55
CA SER A 262 -19.03 -6.70 2.20
C SER A 262 -18.84 -8.14 1.71
N ILE A 263 -17.60 -8.60 1.60
CA ILE A 263 -17.29 -9.97 1.21
C ILE A 263 -16.18 -10.53 2.12
N GLY A 264 -16.40 -11.77 2.58
CA GLY A 264 -15.46 -12.50 3.40
C GLY A 264 -15.31 -11.96 4.82
N GLU A 265 -14.12 -12.07 5.38
CA GLU A 265 -13.80 -11.77 6.77
C GLU A 265 -12.83 -10.58 6.88
N THR A 266 -12.85 -9.93 8.04
CA THR A 266 -11.86 -8.91 8.39
C THR A 266 -10.47 -9.53 8.44
N PHE A 267 -9.54 -8.98 7.67
CA PHE A 267 -8.17 -9.45 7.60
C PHE A 267 -7.26 -8.66 8.56
N SER A 268 -6.46 -9.37 9.35
CA SER A 268 -5.48 -8.76 10.25
C SER A 268 -4.24 -8.34 9.47
N LEU A 269 -3.94 -7.05 9.50
CA LEU A 269 -2.71 -6.51 8.95
C LEU A 269 -1.59 -6.62 9.99
N GLY A 270 -0.39 -6.93 9.54
CA GLY A 270 0.76 -7.06 10.43
C GLY A 270 2.06 -6.72 9.73
N PHE A 271 3.06 -6.40 10.54
CA PHE A 271 4.42 -6.17 10.10
C PHE A 271 5.31 -7.32 10.58
N ASP A 272 6.00 -7.97 9.65
CA ASP A 272 6.91 -9.06 9.96
C ASP A 272 8.27 -8.83 9.29
N THR A 273 9.26 -8.50 10.12
CA THR A 273 10.65 -8.26 9.68
C THR A 273 11.34 -9.50 9.14
N SER A 274 10.81 -10.69 9.41
CA SER A 274 11.40 -11.96 8.98
C SER A 274 11.01 -12.36 7.54
N THR A 275 9.92 -11.78 7.02
CA THR A 275 9.39 -12.07 5.69
C THR A 275 9.45 -10.88 4.74
N THR A 276 8.89 -9.75 5.15
CA THR A 276 8.89 -8.50 4.39
C THR A 276 9.14 -7.33 5.33
N PHE A 277 10.14 -6.54 5.03
CA PHE A 277 10.48 -5.36 5.82
C PHE A 277 9.73 -4.12 5.30
N MET A 278 8.41 -4.24 5.20
CA MET A 278 7.54 -3.29 4.52
C MET A 278 6.20 -3.17 5.25
N GLY A 279 5.68 -1.95 5.37
CA GLY A 279 4.30 -1.72 5.79
C GLY A 279 3.30 -2.18 4.73
N THR A 280 2.03 -2.24 5.09
CA THR A 280 0.94 -2.60 4.19
C THR A 280 0.90 -1.68 2.97
N ARG A 281 0.71 -2.29 1.81
CA ARG A 281 0.52 -1.60 0.54
C ARG A 281 -0.78 -2.05 -0.10
N SER A 282 -1.39 -1.16 -0.87
CA SER A 282 -2.53 -1.47 -1.73
C SER A 282 -2.01 -1.78 -3.14
N TRP A 283 -2.41 -2.93 -3.71
CA TRP A 283 -1.91 -3.44 -4.98
C TRP A 283 -3.04 -3.68 -5.97
N LEU A 284 -2.87 -3.21 -7.21
CA LEU A 284 -3.61 -3.71 -8.38
C LEU A 284 -2.85 -4.92 -8.93
N VAL A 285 -3.54 -6.05 -9.06
CA VAL A 285 -2.91 -7.32 -9.45
C VAL A 285 -3.70 -8.04 -10.54
N ASN A 286 -2.97 -8.73 -11.42
CA ASN A 286 -3.48 -9.77 -12.31
C ASN A 286 -2.43 -10.86 -12.45
N TYR A 287 -2.79 -12.11 -12.22
CA TYR A 287 -1.87 -13.23 -12.41
C TYR A 287 -2.61 -14.50 -12.83
N ALA A 288 -1.90 -15.36 -13.55
CA ALA A 288 -2.39 -16.62 -14.07
C ALA A 288 -1.74 -17.79 -13.33
N THR A 289 -2.53 -18.77 -12.91
CA THR A 289 -2.03 -19.98 -12.23
C THR A 289 -1.95 -21.19 -13.17
N LYS A 290 -2.58 -21.14 -14.34
CA LYS A 290 -2.66 -22.26 -15.29
C LYS A 290 -2.01 -21.94 -16.63
N GLU A 291 -2.47 -20.93 -17.33
CA GLU A 291 -1.98 -20.54 -18.65
C GLU A 291 -1.82 -19.03 -18.78
N ALA A 292 -0.89 -18.61 -19.62
CA ALA A 292 -0.69 -17.21 -19.94
C ALA A 292 -1.70 -16.70 -20.98
N GLY A 293 -1.78 -15.36 -21.13
CA GLY A 293 -2.49 -14.68 -22.20
C GLY A 293 -3.87 -14.13 -21.83
N GLY A 294 -4.37 -14.35 -20.60
CA GLY A 294 -5.51 -13.60 -20.09
C GLY A 294 -5.09 -12.17 -19.70
N TYR A 295 -6.04 -11.23 -19.68
CA TYR A 295 -5.79 -9.87 -19.26
C TYR A 295 -7.02 -9.23 -18.64
N VAL A 296 -6.78 -8.16 -17.90
CA VAL A 296 -7.80 -7.29 -17.32
C VAL A 296 -7.46 -5.84 -17.54
N ASP A 297 -8.47 -4.99 -17.51
CA ASP A 297 -8.34 -3.53 -17.60
C ASP A 297 -8.87 -2.90 -16.31
N PHE A 298 -8.04 -2.13 -15.61
CA PHE A 298 -8.44 -1.32 -14.47
C PHE A 298 -8.80 0.09 -14.96
N ASP A 299 -10.04 0.53 -14.71
CA ASP A 299 -10.58 1.83 -15.13
C ASP A 299 -9.95 2.98 -14.34
N TYR A 300 -9.90 2.81 -13.02
CA TYR A 300 -9.33 3.81 -12.12
C TYR A 300 -8.76 3.18 -10.85
N TYR A 301 -8.00 3.98 -10.12
CA TYR A 301 -7.64 3.74 -8.73
C TYR A 301 -7.92 5.00 -7.92
N LYS A 302 -8.70 4.90 -6.86
CA LYS A 302 -9.05 6.00 -5.96
C LYS A 302 -8.63 5.70 -4.54
N VAL A 303 -8.20 6.74 -3.82
CA VAL A 303 -7.83 6.69 -2.40
C VAL A 303 -8.58 7.74 -1.58
N LYS A 304 -8.86 7.38 -0.33
CA LYS A 304 -9.47 8.29 0.66
C LYS A 304 -8.82 8.10 2.02
#